data_a7f2b7b07f3a699cf763535d296a4b3e
#
_entry.id   a7f2b7b07f3a699cf763535d296a4b3e
#
_cell.length_a   1.000
_cell.length_b   1.000
_cell.length_c   1.000
_cell.angle_alpha   90.00
_cell.angle_beta   90.00
_cell.angle_gamma   90.00
#
_symmetry.space_group_name_H-M   'P 1'
#
loop_
_entity.id
_entity.type
_entity.pdbx_description
1 polymer ?
#
loop_
_entity_poly.entity_id
_entity_poly.type
_entity_poly.pdbx_seq_one_letter_code
_entity_poly.pdbx_strand_id
1 'polypeptide(L)'
;MEEVAFFAGAIGALGGAIAVIALRNPFYSVLALVVHLVALAGLFLLLHAEFVAAAQVVVYAGAVMVLYVFVAAYVGGVEEPIWEPIAGQRFLAPVLAGGLFIELSIAILGTGLKAISSEGPTIAAGFGSPAAIGELMLERFLIAFEAASILLLIAEIGRAHV
;
A
#
# COMPACT_ATOMS: atom_id res chain seq x y z
N MET A 1 8.15 -19.77 -13.00
CA MET A 1 6.81 -19.16 -13.01
C MET A 1 6.73 -18.01 -12.01
N GLU A 2 7.33 -18.13 -10.83
CA GLU A 2 7.36 -17.07 -9.81
C GLU A 2 8.02 -15.78 -10.26
N GLU A 3 9.14 -15.87 -10.98
CA GLU A 3 9.83 -14.71 -11.54
C GLU A 3 8.94 -13.90 -12.50
N VAL A 4 8.20 -14.58 -13.37
CA VAL A 4 7.27 -13.92 -14.32
C VAL A 4 6.16 -13.21 -13.55
N ALA A 5 5.60 -13.87 -12.53
CA ALA A 5 4.58 -13.29 -11.67
C ALA A 5 5.12 -12.09 -10.87
N PHE A 6 6.37 -12.17 -10.40
CA PHE A 6 7.03 -11.05 -9.73
C PHE A 6 7.19 -9.83 -10.65
N PHE A 7 7.73 -10.03 -11.86
CA PHE A 7 7.89 -8.90 -12.79
C PHE A 7 6.57 -8.32 -13.25
N ALA A 8 5.56 -9.16 -13.47
CA ALA A 8 4.21 -8.68 -13.80
C ALA A 8 3.60 -7.86 -12.65
N GLY A 9 3.72 -8.35 -11.41
CA GLY A 9 3.29 -7.63 -10.21
C GLY A 9 4.05 -6.32 -10.01
N ALA A 10 5.38 -6.34 -10.17
CA ALA A 10 6.21 -5.16 -10.03
C ALA A 10 5.89 -4.09 -11.09
N ILE A 11 5.71 -4.48 -12.34
CA ILE A 11 5.30 -3.57 -13.42
C ILE A 11 3.91 -3.00 -13.15
N GLY A 12 2.96 -3.82 -12.71
CA GLY A 12 1.63 -3.38 -12.34
C GLY A 12 1.63 -2.40 -11.17
N ALA A 13 2.42 -2.68 -10.13
CA ALA A 13 2.55 -1.82 -8.97
C ALA A 13 3.21 -0.48 -9.31
N LEU A 14 4.36 -0.49 -9.99
CA LEU A 14 5.06 0.74 -10.38
C LEU A 14 4.27 1.54 -11.42
N GLY A 15 3.74 0.87 -12.43
CA GLY A 15 2.93 1.50 -13.47
C GLY A 15 1.67 2.14 -12.90
N GLY A 16 0.98 1.43 -12.00
CA GLY A 16 -0.18 1.96 -11.27
C GLY A 16 0.18 3.18 -10.43
N ALA A 17 1.25 3.14 -9.65
CA ALA A 17 1.71 4.26 -8.84
C ALA A 17 2.06 5.50 -9.67
N ILE A 18 2.77 5.31 -10.78
CA ILE A 18 3.09 6.41 -11.72
C ILE A 18 1.82 6.97 -12.34
N ALA A 19 0.89 6.10 -12.75
CA ALA A 19 -0.37 6.51 -13.35
C ALA A 19 -1.23 7.35 -12.39
N VAL A 20 -1.24 7.04 -11.08
CA VAL A 20 -1.93 7.84 -10.05
C VAL A 20 -1.48 9.30 -10.08
N ILE A 21 -0.18 9.54 -10.24
CA ILE A 21 0.39 10.90 -10.24
C ILE A 21 0.24 11.57 -11.61
N ALA A 22 0.34 10.79 -12.69
CA ALA A 22 0.35 11.31 -14.07
C ALA A 22 -1.05 11.65 -14.59
N LEU A 23 -2.09 10.96 -14.11
CA LEU A 23 -3.46 11.15 -14.57
C LEU A 23 -4.08 12.40 -13.96
N ARG A 24 -4.57 13.29 -14.80
CA ARG A 24 -5.21 14.55 -14.40
C ARG A 24 -6.64 14.35 -13.89
N ASN A 25 -7.33 13.33 -14.38
CA ASN A 25 -8.70 13.05 -14.00
C ASN A 25 -8.71 12.21 -12.72
N PRO A 26 -9.32 12.69 -11.60
CA PRO A 26 -9.34 12.01 -10.32
C PRO A 26 -9.93 10.59 -10.40
N PHE A 27 -10.96 10.40 -11.22
CA PHE A 27 -11.60 9.10 -11.41
C PHE A 27 -10.63 8.06 -11.97
N TYR A 28 -9.91 8.39 -13.05
CA TYR A 28 -8.91 7.49 -13.63
C TYR A 28 -7.69 7.31 -12.72
N SER A 29 -7.32 8.33 -11.94
CA SER A 29 -6.25 8.23 -10.95
C SER A 29 -6.60 7.22 -9.86
N VAL A 30 -7.84 7.23 -9.36
CA VAL A 30 -8.30 6.23 -8.38
C VAL A 30 -8.37 4.84 -8.99
N LEU A 31 -8.78 4.68 -10.25
CA LEU A 31 -8.73 3.38 -10.93
C LEU A 31 -7.30 2.86 -11.09
N ALA A 32 -6.34 3.73 -11.40
CA ALA A 32 -4.93 3.37 -11.43
C ALA A 32 -4.42 2.91 -10.05
N LEU A 33 -4.89 3.55 -8.98
CA LEU A 33 -4.59 3.15 -7.60
C LEU A 33 -5.15 1.75 -7.28
N VAL A 34 -6.34 1.42 -7.75
CA VAL A 34 -6.89 0.05 -7.61
C VAL A 34 -5.97 -0.97 -8.28
N VAL A 35 -5.51 -0.70 -9.51
CA VAL A 35 -4.58 -1.59 -10.22
C VAL A 35 -3.27 -1.76 -9.42
N HIS A 36 -2.71 -0.66 -8.89
CA HIS A 36 -1.54 -0.69 -8.03
C HIS A 36 -1.75 -1.60 -6.81
N LEU A 37 -2.87 -1.44 -6.09
CA LEU A 37 -3.17 -2.21 -4.87
C LEU A 37 -3.39 -3.70 -5.14
N VAL A 38 -4.03 -4.05 -6.25
CA VAL A 38 -4.19 -5.45 -6.68
C VAL A 38 -2.84 -6.07 -7.06
N ALA A 39 -1.98 -5.31 -7.75
CA ALA A 39 -0.64 -5.77 -8.07
C ALA A 39 0.21 -6.01 -6.80
N LEU A 40 0.10 -5.12 -5.79
CA LEU A 40 0.73 -5.33 -4.47
C LEU A 40 0.21 -6.60 -3.79
N ALA A 41 -1.09 -6.88 -3.85
CA ALA A 41 -1.63 -8.11 -3.29
C ALA A 41 -1.01 -9.36 -3.95
N GLY A 42 -0.79 -9.34 -5.26
CA GLY A 42 -0.07 -10.39 -5.98
C GLY A 42 1.38 -10.55 -5.50
N LEU A 43 2.08 -9.44 -5.24
CA LEU A 43 3.43 -9.48 -4.68
C LEU A 43 3.45 -10.03 -3.24
N PHE A 44 2.44 -9.71 -2.42
CA PHE A 44 2.30 -10.29 -1.08
C PHE A 44 2.08 -11.81 -1.12
N LEU A 45 1.33 -12.32 -2.11
CA LEU A 45 1.18 -13.77 -2.30
C LEU A 45 2.52 -14.44 -2.63
N LEU A 46 3.35 -13.81 -3.47
CA LEU A 46 4.70 -14.32 -3.77
C LEU A 46 5.63 -14.33 -2.55
N LEU A 47 5.37 -13.47 -1.57
CA LEU A 47 6.08 -13.44 -0.28
C LEU A 47 5.48 -14.39 0.76
N HIS A 48 4.56 -15.28 0.38
CA HIS A 48 3.82 -16.17 1.29
C HIS A 48 3.02 -15.43 2.39
N ALA A 49 2.69 -14.14 2.17
CA ALA A 49 1.90 -13.33 3.10
C ALA A 49 0.41 -13.40 2.75
N GLU A 50 -0.18 -14.60 2.82
CA GLU A 50 -1.55 -14.89 2.34
C GLU A 50 -2.61 -14.01 3.01
N PHE A 51 -2.54 -13.86 4.33
CA PHE A 51 -3.48 -13.03 5.08
C PHE A 51 -3.40 -11.56 4.67
N VAL A 52 -2.18 -11.03 4.51
CA VAL A 52 -1.97 -9.64 4.10
C VAL A 52 -2.45 -9.42 2.67
N ALA A 53 -2.20 -10.38 1.76
CA ALA A 53 -2.69 -10.33 0.39
C ALA A 53 -4.22 -10.31 0.33
N ALA A 54 -4.89 -11.16 1.12
CA ALA A 54 -6.34 -11.19 1.21
C ALA A 54 -6.90 -9.86 1.77
N ALA A 55 -6.31 -9.33 2.84
CA ALA A 55 -6.68 -8.04 3.40
C ALA A 55 -6.48 -6.90 2.40
N GLN A 56 -5.39 -6.92 1.62
CA GLN A 56 -5.11 -5.95 0.57
C GLN A 56 -6.22 -5.91 -0.49
N VAL A 57 -6.70 -7.08 -0.92
CA VAL A 57 -7.77 -7.15 -1.93
C VAL A 57 -9.13 -6.77 -1.32
N VAL A 58 -9.49 -7.36 -0.18
CA VAL A 58 -10.84 -7.20 0.38
C VAL A 58 -11.04 -5.82 0.99
N VAL A 59 -10.09 -5.36 1.79
CA VAL A 59 -10.21 -4.09 2.51
C VAL A 59 -9.77 -2.92 1.63
N TYR A 60 -8.53 -2.96 1.11
CA TYR A 60 -8.00 -1.81 0.37
C TYR A 60 -8.61 -1.69 -1.03
N ALA A 61 -8.45 -2.69 -1.88
CA ALA A 61 -8.97 -2.64 -3.25
C ALA A 61 -10.50 -2.77 -3.29
N GLY A 62 -11.10 -3.52 -2.35
CA GLY A 62 -12.54 -3.71 -2.25
C GLY A 62 -13.26 -2.55 -1.54
N ALA A 63 -13.14 -2.45 -0.23
CA ALA A 63 -13.95 -1.51 0.55
C ALA A 63 -13.49 -0.06 0.40
N VAL A 64 -12.18 0.21 0.65
CA VAL A 64 -11.66 1.59 0.70
C VAL A 64 -11.64 2.21 -0.70
N MET A 65 -11.15 1.50 -1.71
CA MET A 65 -11.07 2.05 -3.05
C MET A 65 -12.43 2.23 -3.70
N VAL A 66 -13.41 1.36 -3.44
CA VAL A 66 -14.78 1.55 -3.93
C VAL A 66 -15.37 2.85 -3.39
N LEU A 67 -15.12 3.16 -2.10
CA LEU A 67 -15.52 4.44 -1.53
C LEU A 67 -14.83 5.62 -2.23
N TYR A 68 -13.52 5.55 -2.47
CA TYR A 68 -12.79 6.60 -3.18
C TYR A 68 -13.26 6.77 -4.64
N VAL A 69 -13.52 5.67 -5.35
CA VAL A 69 -14.09 5.72 -6.72
C VAL A 69 -15.44 6.44 -6.70
N PHE A 70 -16.27 6.14 -5.71
CA PHE A 70 -17.59 6.77 -5.57
C PHE A 70 -17.46 8.28 -5.31
N VAL A 71 -16.56 8.67 -4.38
CA VAL A 71 -16.31 10.07 -4.09
C VAL A 71 -15.73 10.80 -5.31
N ALA A 72 -14.76 10.22 -5.99
CA ALA A 72 -14.16 10.82 -7.19
C ALA A 72 -15.16 10.95 -8.35
N ALA A 73 -16.08 9.98 -8.50
CA ALA A 73 -17.13 10.04 -9.49
C ALA A 73 -18.19 11.12 -9.16
N TYR A 74 -18.50 11.29 -7.86
CA TYR A 74 -19.51 12.23 -7.41
C TYR A 74 -19.01 13.70 -7.41
N VAL A 75 -17.78 13.92 -6.92
CA VAL A 75 -17.19 15.28 -6.83
C VAL A 75 -16.79 15.80 -8.21
N GLY A 76 -16.45 14.92 -9.15
CA GLY A 76 -15.98 15.31 -10.47
C GLY A 76 -14.56 15.90 -10.43
N GLY A 77 -14.04 16.23 -11.59
CA GLY A 77 -12.76 16.91 -11.71
C GLY A 77 -12.93 18.41 -11.41
N VAL A 78 -12.39 18.86 -10.30
CA VAL A 78 -12.20 20.29 -10.08
C VAL A 78 -11.00 20.70 -10.93
N GLU A 79 -11.21 21.54 -11.94
CA GLU A 79 -10.13 22.05 -12.82
C GLU A 79 -9.29 23.15 -12.12
N GLU A 80 -9.29 23.21 -10.80
CA GLU A 80 -8.41 24.15 -10.11
C GLU A 80 -6.95 23.68 -10.22
N PRO A 81 -6.04 24.59 -10.59
CA PRO A 81 -4.62 24.26 -10.62
C PRO A 81 -4.17 23.97 -9.18
N ILE A 82 -3.87 22.69 -8.90
CA ILE A 82 -3.34 22.20 -7.61
C ILE A 82 -2.01 22.87 -7.25
N TRP A 83 -1.54 23.79 -8.08
CA TRP A 83 -0.18 24.30 -8.07
C TRP A 83 -0.14 25.80 -7.91
N GLU A 84 -0.35 26.27 -6.69
CA GLU A 84 0.22 27.56 -6.28
C GLU A 84 1.55 27.26 -5.54
N PRO A 85 2.70 27.50 -6.17
CA PRO A 85 3.98 27.23 -5.54
C PRO A 85 4.21 28.26 -4.43
N ILE A 86 4.18 27.79 -3.18
CA ILE A 86 4.68 28.57 -2.06
C ILE A 86 6.15 28.88 -2.33
N ALA A 87 6.55 30.13 -2.19
CA ALA A 87 7.92 30.58 -2.43
C ALA A 87 8.91 29.70 -1.61
N GLY A 88 9.82 29.00 -2.30
CA GLY A 88 10.78 28.07 -1.69
C GLY A 88 10.43 26.58 -1.85
N GLN A 89 9.17 26.21 -1.96
CA GLN A 89 8.75 24.81 -2.12
C GLN A 89 9.29 24.17 -3.41
N ARG A 90 9.41 24.98 -4.45
CA ARG A 90 9.94 24.60 -5.77
C ARG A 90 11.41 24.12 -5.70
N PHE A 91 12.17 24.61 -4.73
CA PHE A 91 13.56 24.21 -4.50
C PHE A 91 13.65 23.12 -3.42
N LEU A 92 12.89 23.24 -2.35
CA LEU A 92 12.95 22.32 -1.20
C LEU A 92 12.41 20.94 -1.53
N ALA A 93 11.32 20.84 -2.32
CA ALA A 93 10.70 19.57 -2.68
C ALA A 93 11.67 18.63 -3.44
N PRO A 94 12.37 19.04 -4.53
CA PRO A 94 13.31 18.15 -5.20
C PRO A 94 14.54 17.80 -4.35
N VAL A 95 14.98 18.70 -3.45
CA VAL A 95 16.10 18.42 -2.53
C VAL A 95 15.69 17.33 -1.52
N LEU A 96 14.53 17.46 -0.90
CA LEU A 96 14.00 16.45 0.03
C LEU A 96 13.70 15.11 -0.68
N ALA A 97 13.09 15.17 -1.86
CA ALA A 97 12.83 13.96 -2.64
C ALA A 97 14.13 13.25 -3.06
N GLY A 98 15.14 14.03 -3.49
CA GLY A 98 16.46 13.50 -3.83
C GLY A 98 17.18 12.91 -2.63
N GLY A 99 17.14 13.57 -1.48
CA GLY A 99 17.68 13.06 -0.22
C GLY A 99 17.04 11.73 0.19
N LEU A 100 15.72 11.67 0.19
CA LEU A 100 14.97 10.45 0.49
C LEU A 100 15.27 9.32 -0.52
N PHE A 101 15.37 9.65 -1.81
CA PHE A 101 15.71 8.68 -2.83
C PHE A 101 17.11 8.09 -2.62
N ILE A 102 18.10 8.91 -2.27
CA ILE A 102 19.48 8.46 -1.96
C ILE A 102 19.46 7.57 -0.71
N GLU A 103 18.78 7.97 0.35
CA GLU A 103 18.67 7.21 1.60
C GLU A 103 18.06 5.83 1.36
N LEU A 104 16.92 5.77 0.66
CA LEU A 104 16.26 4.52 0.30
C LEU A 104 17.15 3.65 -0.60
N SER A 105 17.86 4.25 -1.55
CA SER A 105 18.78 3.51 -2.43
C SER A 105 19.93 2.89 -1.63
N ILE A 106 20.54 3.61 -0.69
CA ILE A 106 21.59 3.09 0.18
C ILE A 106 21.04 1.95 1.06
N ALA A 107 19.85 2.10 1.62
CA ALA A 107 19.23 1.08 2.45
C ALA A 107 18.94 -0.20 1.65
N ILE A 108 18.38 -0.07 0.44
CA ILE A 108 18.05 -1.21 -0.43
C ILE A 108 19.32 -1.90 -0.93
N LEU A 109 20.34 -1.16 -1.37
CA LEU A 109 21.60 -1.74 -1.83
C LEU A 109 22.36 -2.42 -0.68
N GLY A 110 22.39 -1.80 0.51
CA GLY A 110 23.06 -2.37 1.67
C GLY A 110 22.41 -3.66 2.18
N THR A 111 21.09 -3.73 2.19
CA THR A 111 20.34 -4.93 2.58
C THR A 111 20.33 -5.97 1.46
N GLY A 112 20.20 -5.55 0.20
CA GLY A 112 20.19 -6.42 -0.97
C GLY A 112 21.52 -7.16 -1.15
N LEU A 113 22.66 -6.49 -1.00
CA LEU A 113 23.98 -7.11 -1.06
C LEU A 113 24.19 -8.17 0.03
N LYS A 114 23.65 -7.94 1.23
CA LYS A 114 23.65 -8.95 2.30
C LYS A 114 22.72 -10.12 2.00
N ALA A 115 21.56 -9.86 1.40
CA ALA A 115 20.60 -10.91 1.04
C ALA A 115 21.14 -11.85 -0.04
N ILE A 116 21.88 -11.32 -1.03
CA ILE A 116 22.52 -12.13 -2.09
C ILE A 116 23.59 -13.08 -1.51
N SER A 117 24.26 -12.69 -0.43
CA SER A 117 25.31 -13.49 0.23
C SER A 117 24.81 -14.40 1.35
N SER A 118 23.51 -14.36 1.67
CA SER A 118 22.88 -15.20 2.70
C SER A 118 21.98 -16.26 2.07
N GLU A 119 21.95 -17.46 2.68
CA GLU A 119 20.86 -18.39 2.43
C GLU A 119 19.56 -17.68 2.87
N GLY A 120 18.57 -17.61 1.97
CA GLY A 120 17.30 -16.94 2.25
C GLY A 120 16.65 -17.47 3.55
N PRO A 121 15.77 -16.71 4.18
CA PRO A 121 15.13 -17.14 5.42
C PRO A 121 14.33 -18.43 5.17
N THR A 122 14.49 -19.41 6.06
CA THR A 122 13.65 -20.61 6.06
C THR A 122 12.22 -20.20 6.44
N ILE A 123 11.30 -20.32 5.50
CA ILE A 123 9.90 -20.01 5.73
C ILE A 123 9.28 -21.16 6.51
N ALA A 124 8.83 -20.89 7.74
CA ALA A 124 8.14 -21.88 8.55
C ALA A 124 6.80 -22.28 7.92
N ALA A 125 6.39 -23.53 8.10
CA ALA A 125 5.08 -23.98 7.65
C ALA A 125 3.96 -23.13 8.29
N GLY A 126 3.05 -22.62 7.46
CA GLY A 126 1.97 -21.75 7.91
C GLY A 126 2.33 -20.26 8.08
N PHE A 127 3.54 -19.85 7.72
CA PHE A 127 3.91 -18.42 7.69
C PHE A 127 2.91 -17.63 6.84
N GLY A 128 2.49 -16.47 7.35
CA GLY A 128 1.54 -15.59 6.65
C GLY A 128 0.08 -16.09 6.62
N SER A 129 -0.21 -17.26 7.19
CA SER A 129 -1.57 -17.78 7.29
C SER A 129 -2.42 -16.99 8.30
N PRO A 130 -3.76 -16.95 8.13
CA PRO A 130 -4.65 -16.32 9.10
C PRO A 130 -4.51 -16.85 10.52
N ALA A 131 -4.23 -18.16 10.66
CA ALA A 131 -4.03 -18.79 11.96
C ALA A 131 -2.79 -18.26 12.69
N ALA A 132 -1.64 -18.21 11.99
CA ALA A 132 -0.40 -17.70 12.55
C ALA A 132 -0.49 -16.21 12.91
N ILE A 133 -1.16 -15.40 12.08
CA ILE A 133 -1.39 -13.98 12.40
C ILE A 133 -2.32 -13.82 13.59
N GLY A 134 -3.41 -14.62 13.67
CA GLY A 134 -4.34 -14.59 14.79
C GLY A 134 -3.67 -14.95 16.13
N GLU A 135 -2.84 -15.98 16.14
CA GLU A 135 -2.06 -16.38 17.33
C GLU A 135 -1.12 -15.25 17.78
N LEU A 136 -0.34 -14.68 16.86
CA LEU A 136 0.54 -13.54 17.16
C LEU A 136 -0.22 -12.32 17.70
N MET A 137 -1.40 -12.02 17.15
CA MET A 137 -2.22 -10.91 17.62
C MET A 137 -2.72 -11.13 19.05
N LEU A 138 -3.12 -12.35 19.39
CA LEU A 138 -3.64 -12.66 20.73
C LEU A 138 -2.55 -12.85 21.78
N GLU A 139 -1.38 -13.38 21.41
CA GLU A 139 -0.31 -13.64 22.36
C GLU A 139 0.65 -12.45 22.53
N ARG A 140 1.00 -11.78 21.45
CA ARG A 140 2.07 -10.78 21.46
C ARG A 140 1.60 -9.36 21.21
N PHE A 141 0.53 -9.18 20.45
CA PHE A 141 0.00 -7.88 20.04
C PHE A 141 -1.43 -7.61 20.53
N LEU A 142 -1.81 -8.20 21.67
CA LEU A 142 -3.16 -8.09 22.23
C LEU A 142 -3.62 -6.64 22.39
N ILE A 143 -2.74 -5.75 22.87
CA ILE A 143 -3.08 -4.33 23.05
C ILE A 143 -3.41 -3.66 21.72
N ALA A 144 -2.64 -3.97 20.67
CA ALA A 144 -2.91 -3.42 19.33
C ALA A 144 -4.23 -3.97 18.76
N PHE A 145 -4.53 -5.24 19.01
CA PHE A 145 -5.79 -5.88 18.62
C PHE A 145 -6.98 -5.24 19.33
N GLU A 146 -6.90 -5.04 20.66
CA GLU A 146 -7.95 -4.36 21.43
C GLU A 146 -8.15 -2.91 21.00
N ALA A 147 -7.05 -2.17 20.78
CA ALA A 147 -7.12 -0.79 20.30
C ALA A 147 -7.80 -0.69 18.93
N ALA A 148 -7.51 -1.61 18.01
CA ALA A 148 -8.19 -1.69 16.72
C ALA A 148 -9.68 -2.00 16.87
N SER A 149 -10.05 -2.89 17.80
CA SER A 149 -11.44 -3.24 18.10
C SER A 149 -12.23 -2.04 18.64
N ILE A 150 -11.63 -1.28 19.56
CA ILE A 150 -12.23 -0.04 20.10
C ILE A 150 -12.38 1.00 19.00
N LEU A 151 -11.38 1.15 18.13
CA LEU A 151 -11.42 2.09 17.00
C LEU A 151 -12.56 1.75 16.03
N LEU A 152 -12.75 0.48 15.72
CA LEU A 152 -13.86 0.01 14.89
C LEU A 152 -15.22 0.28 15.55
N LEU A 153 -15.32 0.06 16.86
CA LEU A 153 -16.54 0.36 17.62
C LEU A 153 -16.87 1.85 17.59
N ILE A 154 -15.88 2.71 17.79
CA ILE A 154 -16.05 4.17 17.73
C ILE A 154 -16.49 4.61 16.32
N ALA A 155 -15.88 4.04 15.28
CA ALA A 155 -16.24 4.34 13.89
C ALA A 155 -17.70 3.92 13.58
N GLU A 156 -18.13 2.77 14.08
CA GLU A 156 -19.50 2.25 13.89
C GLU A 156 -20.53 3.11 14.62
N ILE A 157 -20.27 3.50 15.87
CA ILE A 157 -21.13 4.39 16.65
C ILE A 157 -21.19 5.79 16.00
N GLY A 158 -20.04 6.32 15.57
CA GLY A 158 -19.96 7.63 14.90
C GLY A 158 -20.79 7.66 13.62
N ARG A 159 -20.77 6.60 12.83
CA ARG A 159 -21.60 6.46 11.62
C ARG A 159 -23.10 6.43 11.92
N ALA A 160 -23.49 5.87 13.05
CA ALA A 160 -24.91 5.76 13.44
C ALA A 160 -25.50 7.09 13.93
N HIS A 161 -24.67 8.10 14.21
CA HIS A 161 -25.06 9.40 14.74
C HIS A 161 -25.19 10.50 13.67
N VAL A 162 -24.85 10.21 12.40
CA VAL A 162 -24.97 11.10 11.25
C VAL A 162 -26.16 10.70 10.39
#